data_33aab8a31b23e1ec659876899b78b3eb
#
_entry.id   33aab8a31b23e1ec659876899b78b3eb
#
_cell.length_a   1.000
_cell.length_b   1.000
_cell.length_c   1.000
_cell.angle_alpha   90.00
_cell.angle_beta   90.00
_cell.angle_gamma   90.00
#
_symmetry.space_group_name_H-M   'P 1'
#
loop_
_entity.id
_entity.type
_entity.pdbx_description
1 polymer ?
#
loop_
_entity_poly.entity_id
_entity_poly.type
_entity_poly.pdbx_seq_one_letter_code
_entity_poly.pdbx_strand_id
1 'polypeptide(L)'
;MKKIKVTLSVLFLSLIYTSCSTTQRIEALKPLPSDDAPMVYNTKTSFVSMPLEISLKEIENQLNKSLNGQIYDDSNLEDDKTEMKITKTAPIRLVVKNGKIQTTLPLKIWSRFKYGTEFMGLNDTREINLNGTITLISDVKLSNWKMSTTSKIDDFEWSESPTIIVAGKNVPITYIITPTLSIFKSKIAKKIDEAIEKSCDFKPYVLDVLEKMSTPFLTSEQYQTWFKLIPLEVYVTDAVLGKSQINMNLGLKCNMQTMVGLKPKNSFDRDAVQFKAVTKIPEKLTANIAAISTYESASRIISSNFQGKEFAAGSRKIVVQNVALWQKDSKIIIALDMTGSINGTIYLSGSPNYNAITKEIYFDQMDYVLNSKGLLTRTANWLLQGVILKKIQETCRYSIKENLEEGKKSLLPYLNNYSPMKGVFVNGIMNDFDFEKVEVTDKAIIAFITTTGKMNVKIDGMD
;
A
#
# COMPACT_ATOMS: atom_id res chain seq x y z
N MET A 1 70.42 61.01 16.95
CA MET A 1 70.59 59.53 17.06
C MET A 1 69.44 58.79 17.75
N LYS A 2 68.60 59.34 18.69
CA LYS A 2 67.49 58.66 19.32
C LYS A 2 66.28 58.42 18.39
N LYS A 3 65.98 59.33 17.45
CA LYS A 3 64.86 59.20 16.51
C LYS A 3 65.04 58.10 15.46
N ILE A 4 66.30 57.85 15.01
CA ILE A 4 66.62 56.79 14.00
C ILE A 4 66.47 55.38 14.63
N LYS A 5 66.81 55.23 15.93
CA LYS A 5 66.65 53.90 16.60
C LYS A 5 65.22 53.50 16.83
N VAL A 6 64.30 54.46 17.09
CA VAL A 6 62.88 54.18 17.25
C VAL A 6 62.22 53.82 15.92
N THR A 7 62.63 54.51 14.82
CA THR A 7 62.09 54.20 13.49
C THR A 7 62.61 52.83 12.95
N LEU A 8 63.82 52.43 13.26
CA LEU A 8 64.36 51.12 12.90
C LEU A 8 63.70 50.00 13.74
N SER A 9 63.37 50.26 15.04
CA SER A 9 62.73 49.31 15.89
C SER A 9 61.24 49.09 15.52
N VAL A 10 60.53 50.13 15.05
CA VAL A 10 59.17 50.05 14.55
C VAL A 10 59.15 49.35 13.18
N LEU A 11 60.10 49.54 12.34
CA LEU A 11 60.23 48.84 11.03
C LEU A 11 60.55 47.35 11.22
N PHE A 12 61.31 46.99 12.26
CA PHE A 12 61.57 45.57 12.59
C PHE A 12 60.40 44.86 13.25
N LEU A 13 59.60 45.60 14.03
CA LEU A 13 58.36 45.06 14.62
C LEU A 13 57.26 44.85 13.58
N SER A 14 57.23 45.67 12.51
CA SER A 14 56.23 45.50 11.42
C SER A 14 56.52 44.32 10.49
N LEU A 15 57.79 43.87 10.42
CA LEU A 15 58.20 42.69 9.63
C LEU A 15 57.85 41.34 10.30
N ILE A 16 57.50 41.34 11.61
CA ILE A 16 57.19 40.11 12.32
C ILE A 16 55.69 39.74 12.16
N TYR A 17 54.82 40.65 11.71
CA TYR A 17 53.39 40.40 11.54
C TYR A 17 52.99 39.92 10.13
N THR A 18 53.92 39.81 9.19
CA THR A 18 53.68 39.15 7.90
C THR A 18 54.05 37.68 7.95
N SER A 19 53.65 36.95 9.00
CA SER A 19 53.56 35.50 8.90
C SER A 19 52.33 35.17 8.04
N CYS A 20 52.46 35.33 6.75
CA CYS A 20 51.57 34.69 5.80
C CYS A 20 51.71 33.20 6.03
N SER A 21 50.79 32.60 6.79
CA SER A 21 50.57 31.18 6.74
C SER A 21 50.14 30.88 5.30
N THR A 22 51.07 30.48 4.46
CA THR A 22 50.78 29.96 3.12
C THR A 22 49.99 28.66 3.34
N THR A 23 48.67 28.79 3.48
CA THR A 23 47.77 27.65 3.45
C THR A 23 47.89 27.00 2.07
N GLN A 24 48.44 25.81 2.05
CA GLN A 24 48.57 25.06 0.80
C GLN A 24 47.15 24.70 0.28
N ARG A 25 46.89 25.05 -0.97
CA ARG A 25 45.69 24.64 -1.68
C ARG A 25 45.95 23.32 -2.39
N ILE A 26 45.03 22.36 -2.18
CA ILE A 26 45.05 21.04 -2.79
C ILE A 26 43.83 20.87 -3.65
N GLU A 27 44.02 20.52 -4.92
CA GLU A 27 42.95 20.09 -5.82
C GLU A 27 43.36 18.78 -6.47
N ALA A 28 42.86 17.67 -5.95
CA ALA A 28 43.07 16.37 -6.57
C ALA A 28 42.13 16.22 -7.79
N LEU A 29 42.59 15.46 -8.80
CA LEU A 29 41.76 15.14 -9.95
C LEU A 29 40.50 14.37 -9.49
N LYS A 30 39.34 14.90 -9.86
CA LYS A 30 38.03 14.29 -9.53
C LYS A 30 37.91 12.93 -10.22
N PRO A 31 37.72 11.83 -9.48
CA PRO A 31 37.37 10.54 -10.07
C PRO A 31 36.00 10.66 -10.75
N LEU A 32 35.91 10.35 -12.03
CA LEU A 32 34.64 10.36 -12.74
C LEU A 32 33.75 9.24 -12.21
N PRO A 33 32.42 9.46 -12.11
CA PRO A 33 31.46 8.40 -11.79
C PRO A 33 31.49 7.30 -12.84
N SER A 34 31.03 6.10 -12.49
CA SER A 34 30.78 5.03 -13.47
C SER A 34 29.71 5.44 -14.47
N ASP A 35 29.69 4.80 -15.65
CA ASP A 35 28.77 5.11 -16.74
C ASP A 35 27.29 5.02 -16.30
N ASP A 36 26.43 5.76 -17.03
CA ASP A 36 25.00 5.96 -16.76
C ASP A 36 24.12 4.71 -16.99
N ALA A 37 24.47 3.57 -16.40
CA ALA A 37 23.62 2.39 -16.43
C ALA A 37 22.30 2.64 -15.71
N PRO A 38 21.16 2.03 -16.15
CA PRO A 38 19.93 2.09 -15.42
C PRO A 38 20.10 1.46 -14.02
N MET A 39 19.44 2.03 -13.01
CA MET A 39 19.45 1.50 -11.65
C MET A 39 18.78 0.12 -11.63
N VAL A 40 19.55 -0.96 -11.63
CA VAL A 40 19.06 -2.32 -11.52
C VAL A 40 19.37 -2.85 -10.12
N TYR A 41 18.36 -3.31 -9.41
CA TYR A 41 18.50 -3.99 -8.14
C TYR A 41 17.40 -5.04 -7.96
N ASN A 42 17.72 -6.13 -7.31
CA ASN A 42 16.78 -7.21 -7.07
C ASN A 42 16.11 -7.04 -5.70
N THR A 43 14.82 -6.72 -5.70
CA THR A 43 14.02 -6.70 -4.48
C THR A 43 13.30 -8.03 -4.28
N LYS A 44 13.31 -8.53 -3.05
CA LYS A 44 12.36 -9.56 -2.64
C LYS A 44 10.96 -8.95 -2.63
N THR A 45 9.99 -9.63 -3.23
CA THR A 45 8.60 -9.18 -3.14
C THR A 45 8.06 -9.35 -1.72
N SER A 46 7.24 -8.42 -1.31
CA SER A 46 6.47 -8.47 -0.06
C SER A 46 5.20 -9.27 -0.27
N PHE A 47 4.74 -9.92 0.78
CA PHE A 47 3.45 -10.61 0.80
C PHE A 47 2.69 -10.24 2.07
N VAL A 48 1.49 -9.68 1.88
CA VAL A 48 0.62 -9.23 2.96
C VAL A 48 -0.64 -10.07 2.94
N SER A 49 -0.82 -10.93 3.93
CA SER A 49 -2.05 -11.67 4.15
C SER A 49 -3.02 -10.84 4.98
N MET A 50 -4.25 -10.72 4.51
CA MET A 50 -5.30 -9.90 5.11
C MET A 50 -6.58 -10.73 5.21
N PRO A 51 -6.86 -11.40 6.34
CA PRO A 51 -8.19 -11.90 6.62
C PRO A 51 -9.22 -10.77 6.50
N LEU A 52 -10.26 -11.01 5.72
CA LEU A 52 -11.34 -10.05 5.44
C LEU A 52 -12.64 -10.56 6.05
N GLU A 53 -13.29 -9.72 6.84
CA GLU A 53 -14.61 -9.96 7.42
C GLU A 53 -15.60 -8.95 6.83
N ILE A 54 -16.66 -9.45 6.22
CA ILE A 54 -17.78 -8.64 5.69
C ILE A 54 -19.01 -8.90 6.53
N SER A 55 -19.52 -7.87 7.18
CA SER A 55 -20.77 -7.95 7.95
C SER A 55 -21.94 -8.33 7.05
N LEU A 56 -22.76 -9.29 7.49
CA LEU A 56 -24.02 -9.63 6.79
C LEU A 56 -24.98 -8.43 6.74
N LYS A 57 -24.93 -7.58 7.76
CA LYS A 57 -25.71 -6.35 7.80
C LYS A 57 -25.32 -5.38 6.69
N GLU A 58 -24.05 -5.31 6.34
CA GLU A 58 -23.58 -4.50 5.21
C GLU A 58 -24.15 -5.01 3.88
N ILE A 59 -24.13 -6.32 3.66
CA ILE A 59 -24.73 -6.94 2.47
C ILE A 59 -26.25 -6.68 2.44
N GLU A 60 -26.91 -6.81 3.58
CA GLU A 60 -28.34 -6.50 3.73
C GLU A 60 -28.65 -5.04 3.33
N ASN A 61 -27.82 -4.09 3.79
CA ASN A 61 -27.97 -2.68 3.45
C ASN A 61 -27.80 -2.43 1.94
N GLN A 62 -26.75 -3.00 1.33
CA GLN A 62 -26.51 -2.87 -0.10
C GLN A 62 -27.61 -3.48 -0.95
N LEU A 63 -28.15 -4.65 -0.55
CA LEU A 63 -29.30 -5.25 -1.20
C LEU A 63 -30.55 -4.38 -1.09
N ASN A 64 -30.79 -3.79 0.08
CA ASN A 64 -31.92 -2.90 0.28
C ASN A 64 -31.85 -1.62 -0.55
N LYS A 65 -30.63 -1.13 -0.84
CA LYS A 65 -30.41 -0.01 -1.75
C LYS A 65 -30.61 -0.41 -3.21
N SER A 66 -30.03 -1.56 -3.62
CA SER A 66 -30.10 -2.07 -4.98
C SER A 66 -31.50 -2.52 -5.38
N LEU A 67 -32.21 -3.15 -4.46
CA LEU A 67 -33.57 -3.64 -4.63
C LEU A 67 -34.52 -2.74 -3.85
N ASN A 68 -34.95 -1.63 -4.44
CA ASN A 68 -35.92 -0.70 -3.84
C ASN A 68 -37.08 -0.43 -4.77
N GLY A 69 -38.28 -0.36 -4.16
CA GLY A 69 -39.54 -0.14 -4.93
C GLY A 69 -39.84 -1.35 -5.83
N GLN A 70 -40.11 -1.12 -7.11
CA GLN A 70 -40.40 -2.17 -8.10
C GLN A 70 -39.11 -2.89 -8.48
N ILE A 71 -39.03 -4.18 -8.12
CA ILE A 71 -37.80 -4.99 -8.30
C ILE A 71 -37.86 -5.88 -9.55
N TYR A 72 -39.06 -6.08 -10.11
CA TYR A 72 -39.30 -6.84 -11.34
C TYR A 72 -40.44 -6.25 -12.12
N ASP A 73 -40.32 -6.17 -13.42
CA ASP A 73 -41.34 -5.76 -14.38
C ASP A 73 -41.30 -6.65 -15.60
N ASP A 74 -42.40 -7.31 -15.88
CA ASP A 74 -42.62 -8.07 -17.09
C ASP A 74 -43.96 -7.62 -17.63
N SER A 75 -43.95 -6.86 -18.71
CA SER A 75 -45.15 -6.30 -19.33
C SER A 75 -45.50 -6.99 -20.66
N ASN A 76 -44.92 -8.16 -20.94
CA ASN A 76 -45.15 -8.89 -22.16
C ASN A 76 -46.08 -10.11 -21.89
N LEU A 77 -47.38 -9.95 -22.20
CA LEU A 77 -48.38 -10.99 -22.02
C LEU A 77 -48.31 -12.09 -23.13
N GLU A 78 -47.59 -11.86 -24.21
CA GLU A 78 -47.65 -12.72 -25.39
C GLU A 78 -46.59 -13.82 -25.38
N ASP A 79 -45.49 -13.66 -24.64
CA ASP A 79 -44.40 -14.62 -24.61
C ASP A 79 -44.69 -15.85 -23.71
N ASP A 80 -45.18 -15.63 -22.50
CA ASP A 80 -45.50 -16.70 -21.56
C ASP A 80 -46.94 -16.61 -20.99
N LYS A 81 -47.81 -15.78 -21.57
CA LYS A 81 -49.18 -15.51 -21.17
C LYS A 81 -49.34 -14.89 -19.78
N THR A 82 -48.26 -14.23 -19.28
CA THR A 82 -48.28 -13.65 -17.94
C THR A 82 -47.53 -12.32 -17.93
N GLU A 83 -48.17 -11.26 -17.48
CA GLU A 83 -47.53 -10.03 -17.06
C GLU A 83 -47.37 -10.01 -15.55
N MET A 84 -46.27 -9.41 -15.07
CA MET A 84 -45.97 -9.43 -13.64
C MET A 84 -45.19 -8.20 -13.21
N LYS A 85 -45.61 -7.58 -12.10
CA LYS A 85 -44.86 -6.53 -11.40
C LYS A 85 -44.66 -6.93 -9.94
N ILE A 86 -43.40 -6.85 -9.47
CA ILE A 86 -43.05 -7.19 -8.10
C ILE A 86 -42.48 -5.97 -7.43
N THR A 87 -43.06 -5.60 -6.31
CA THR A 87 -42.65 -4.45 -5.52
C THR A 87 -42.25 -4.91 -4.12
N LYS A 88 -41.07 -4.50 -3.67
CA LYS A 88 -40.62 -4.69 -2.29
C LYS A 88 -41.44 -3.79 -1.36
N THR A 89 -42.00 -4.35 -0.30
CA THR A 89 -42.90 -3.62 0.63
C THR A 89 -42.23 -3.27 1.97
N ALA A 90 -41.17 -3.99 2.35
CA ALA A 90 -40.38 -3.73 3.55
C ALA A 90 -38.92 -4.14 3.36
N PRO A 91 -38.01 -3.80 4.28
CA PRO A 91 -36.59 -4.14 4.16
C PRO A 91 -36.35 -5.65 4.09
N ILE A 92 -35.45 -6.05 3.19
CA ILE A 92 -34.88 -7.40 3.11
C ILE A 92 -34.07 -7.65 4.38
N ARG A 93 -34.16 -8.87 4.91
CA ARG A 93 -33.35 -9.33 6.05
C ARG A 93 -32.54 -10.57 5.67
N LEU A 94 -31.31 -10.61 6.15
CA LEU A 94 -30.36 -11.71 5.95
C LEU A 94 -29.99 -12.34 7.29
N VAL A 95 -30.02 -13.67 7.36
CA VAL A 95 -29.51 -14.44 8.50
C VAL A 95 -28.76 -15.68 7.97
N VAL A 96 -27.78 -16.17 8.75
CA VAL A 96 -27.14 -17.46 8.43
C VAL A 96 -27.90 -18.57 9.17
N LYS A 97 -28.35 -19.57 8.40
CA LYS A 97 -29.02 -20.78 8.93
C LYS A 97 -28.46 -22.01 8.22
N ASN A 98 -27.97 -22.98 8.99
CA ASN A 98 -27.41 -24.23 8.46
C ASN A 98 -26.31 -24.04 7.39
N GLY A 99 -25.44 -23.06 7.57
CA GLY A 99 -24.34 -22.77 6.63
C GLY A 99 -24.78 -22.13 5.31
N LYS A 100 -26.02 -21.62 5.22
CA LYS A 100 -26.56 -20.93 4.05
C LYS A 100 -27.13 -19.57 4.46
N ILE A 101 -27.22 -18.65 3.51
CA ILE A 101 -27.90 -17.37 3.73
C ILE A 101 -29.42 -17.59 3.56
N GLN A 102 -30.17 -17.32 4.61
CA GLN A 102 -31.60 -17.18 4.54
C GLN A 102 -31.96 -15.72 4.32
N THR A 103 -32.64 -15.43 3.21
CA THR A 103 -33.12 -14.09 2.83
C THR A 103 -34.61 -14.02 3.01
N THR A 104 -35.09 -13.05 3.80
CA THR A 104 -36.51 -12.77 3.98
C THR A 104 -36.86 -11.52 3.19
N LEU A 105 -37.78 -11.64 2.23
CA LEU A 105 -38.16 -10.57 1.29
C LEU A 105 -39.70 -10.36 1.33
N PRO A 106 -40.19 -9.30 2.01
CA PRO A 106 -41.58 -8.87 1.94
C PRO A 106 -41.87 -8.19 0.60
N LEU A 107 -42.95 -8.61 -0.06
CA LEU A 107 -43.29 -8.11 -1.38
C LEU A 107 -44.76 -8.11 -1.69
N LYS A 108 -45.12 -7.27 -2.65
CA LYS A 108 -46.42 -7.26 -3.34
C LYS A 108 -46.18 -7.65 -4.80
N ILE A 109 -47.05 -8.55 -5.28
CA ILE A 109 -47.04 -9.03 -6.64
C ILE A 109 -48.35 -8.63 -7.30
N TRP A 110 -48.29 -7.90 -8.39
CA TRP A 110 -49.40 -7.76 -9.33
C TRP A 110 -49.07 -8.66 -10.52
N SER A 111 -50.05 -9.48 -10.94
CA SER A 111 -49.91 -10.31 -12.12
C SER A 111 -51.20 -10.31 -12.92
N ARG A 112 -51.09 -10.25 -14.25
CA ARG A 112 -52.15 -10.45 -15.21
C ARG A 112 -51.80 -11.64 -16.07
N PHE A 113 -52.73 -12.59 -16.23
CA PHE A 113 -52.50 -13.82 -16.96
C PHE A 113 -53.67 -14.16 -17.87
N LYS A 114 -53.36 -14.71 -19.06
CA LYS A 114 -54.33 -15.29 -19.99
C LYS A 114 -54.58 -16.74 -19.61
N TYR A 115 -55.84 -17.10 -19.49
CA TYR A 115 -56.23 -18.50 -19.30
C TYR A 115 -57.34 -18.88 -20.30
N GLY A 116 -57.49 -20.17 -20.58
CA GLY A 116 -58.41 -20.72 -21.58
C GLY A 116 -57.74 -21.21 -22.84
N THR A 117 -58.52 -21.64 -23.81
CA THR A 117 -58.04 -22.16 -25.08
C THR A 117 -58.46 -21.25 -26.23
N GLU A 118 -57.54 -20.85 -27.08
CA GLU A 118 -57.83 -20.06 -28.29
C GLU A 118 -58.73 -20.78 -29.27
N PHE A 119 -58.73 -22.13 -29.25
CA PHE A 119 -59.52 -23.00 -30.13
C PHE A 119 -61.04 -22.87 -29.97
N MET A 120 -61.51 -22.37 -28.81
CA MET A 120 -62.94 -22.20 -28.55
C MET A 120 -63.34 -20.72 -28.33
N GLY A 121 -62.44 -19.78 -28.56
CA GLY A 121 -62.70 -18.37 -28.25
C GLY A 121 -62.90 -18.07 -26.78
N LEU A 122 -62.56 -19.00 -25.88
CA LEU A 122 -62.76 -18.93 -24.44
C LEU A 122 -61.46 -18.51 -23.75
N ASN A 123 -60.86 -17.47 -24.23
CA ASN A 123 -59.73 -16.87 -23.53
C ASN A 123 -60.20 -15.65 -22.73
N ASP A 124 -59.81 -15.61 -21.48
CA ASP A 124 -60.06 -14.48 -20.58
C ASP A 124 -58.76 -14.07 -19.90
N THR A 125 -58.68 -12.80 -19.52
CA THR A 125 -57.53 -12.24 -18.82
C THR A 125 -57.94 -11.86 -17.40
N ARG A 126 -57.19 -12.33 -16.42
CA ARG A 126 -57.44 -12.03 -15.00
C ARG A 126 -56.26 -11.36 -14.37
N GLU A 127 -56.55 -10.44 -13.45
CA GLU A 127 -55.57 -9.76 -12.61
C GLU A 127 -55.66 -10.26 -11.18
N ILE A 128 -54.52 -10.45 -10.58
CA ILE A 128 -54.41 -10.83 -9.16
C ILE A 128 -53.40 -9.94 -8.45
N ASN A 129 -53.65 -9.65 -7.20
CA ASN A 129 -52.74 -8.98 -6.28
C ASN A 129 -52.45 -9.93 -5.13
N LEU A 130 -51.16 -10.12 -4.88
CA LEU A 130 -50.66 -11.03 -3.84
C LEU A 130 -49.73 -10.26 -2.93
N ASN A 131 -49.97 -10.35 -1.62
CA ASN A 131 -49.08 -9.78 -0.62
C ASN A 131 -48.53 -10.91 0.24
N GLY A 132 -47.21 -10.91 0.46
CA GLY A 132 -46.59 -11.96 1.26
C GLY A 132 -45.13 -11.74 1.49
N THR A 133 -44.53 -12.70 2.16
CA THR A 133 -43.11 -12.75 2.44
C THR A 133 -42.51 -14.00 1.84
N ILE A 134 -41.46 -13.83 1.06
CA ILE A 134 -40.69 -14.94 0.51
C ILE A 134 -39.49 -15.17 1.39
N THR A 135 -39.25 -16.43 1.71
CA THR A 135 -38.01 -16.90 2.32
C THR A 135 -37.20 -17.66 1.27
N LEU A 136 -35.98 -17.18 0.99
CA LEU A 136 -35.02 -17.85 0.10
C LEU A 136 -33.87 -18.43 0.92
N ILE A 137 -33.39 -19.59 0.49
CA ILE A 137 -32.13 -20.18 0.97
C ILE A 137 -31.12 -20.13 -0.14
N SER A 138 -29.98 -19.51 0.13
CA SER A 138 -28.93 -19.27 -0.86
C SER A 138 -27.62 -19.95 -0.45
N ASP A 139 -27.08 -20.73 -1.38
CA ASP A 139 -25.68 -21.16 -1.33
C ASP A 139 -24.78 -20.03 -1.84
N VAL A 140 -23.71 -19.72 -1.11
CA VAL A 140 -22.79 -18.62 -1.44
C VAL A 140 -21.51 -19.17 -2.01
N LYS A 141 -21.07 -18.58 -3.11
CA LYS A 141 -19.79 -18.89 -3.73
C LYS A 141 -19.08 -17.58 -4.11
N LEU A 142 -17.81 -17.47 -3.80
CA LEU A 142 -16.96 -16.40 -4.33
C LEU A 142 -16.25 -16.93 -5.58
N SER A 143 -16.44 -16.27 -6.71
CA SER A 143 -15.81 -16.63 -7.97
C SER A 143 -15.42 -15.37 -8.72
N ASN A 144 -14.18 -15.30 -9.25
CA ASN A 144 -13.67 -14.18 -10.02
C ASN A 144 -13.87 -12.80 -9.32
N TRP A 145 -13.65 -12.75 -7.99
CA TRP A 145 -13.79 -11.53 -7.20
C TRP A 145 -15.23 -11.01 -7.07
N LYS A 146 -16.20 -11.81 -7.48
CA LYS A 146 -17.61 -11.56 -7.31
C LYS A 146 -18.23 -12.61 -6.39
N MET A 147 -19.07 -12.16 -5.49
CA MET A 147 -19.92 -13.08 -4.74
C MET A 147 -21.12 -13.45 -5.59
N SER A 148 -21.29 -14.71 -5.86
CA SER A 148 -22.48 -15.27 -6.50
C SER A 148 -23.26 -16.12 -5.52
N THR A 149 -24.58 -16.14 -5.69
CA THR A 149 -25.47 -17.01 -4.93
C THR A 149 -26.27 -17.90 -5.87
N THR A 150 -26.65 -19.05 -5.36
CA THR A 150 -27.67 -19.89 -5.99
C THR A 150 -28.80 -20.02 -5.02
N SER A 151 -29.85 -19.25 -5.29
CA SER A 151 -31.00 -19.11 -4.39
C SER A 151 -32.17 -20.03 -4.78
N LYS A 152 -32.83 -20.59 -3.77
CA LYS A 152 -34.07 -21.34 -3.93
C LYS A 152 -35.07 -20.78 -2.97
N ILE A 153 -36.36 -20.65 -3.39
CA ILE A 153 -37.41 -20.28 -2.50
C ILE A 153 -37.73 -21.50 -1.62
N ASP A 154 -37.56 -21.31 -0.32
CA ASP A 154 -37.85 -22.28 0.73
C ASP A 154 -39.29 -22.21 1.13
N ASP A 155 -39.80 -21.00 1.36
CA ASP A 155 -41.15 -20.77 1.80
C ASP A 155 -41.76 -19.50 1.21
N PHE A 156 -43.09 -19.47 1.17
CA PHE A 156 -43.88 -18.32 0.78
C PHE A 156 -45.08 -18.19 1.72
N GLU A 157 -45.04 -17.20 2.58
CA GLU A 157 -46.11 -16.88 3.51
C GLU A 157 -47.00 -15.78 2.94
N TRP A 158 -48.27 -16.07 2.70
CA TRP A 158 -49.25 -15.07 2.28
C TRP A 158 -49.66 -14.20 3.47
N SER A 159 -49.69 -12.88 3.31
CA SER A 159 -50.26 -11.97 4.29
C SER A 159 -51.79 -12.09 4.33
N GLU A 160 -52.39 -12.41 3.16
CA GLU A 160 -53.82 -12.67 2.99
C GLU A 160 -54.00 -13.79 1.99
N SER A 161 -54.95 -14.70 2.22
CA SER A 161 -55.27 -15.76 1.28
C SER A 161 -55.70 -15.16 -0.07
N PRO A 162 -55.04 -15.51 -1.19
CA PRO A 162 -55.40 -14.97 -2.50
C PRO A 162 -56.79 -15.43 -2.89
N THR A 163 -57.70 -14.48 -3.19
CA THR A 163 -59.06 -14.70 -3.59
C THR A 163 -59.39 -13.93 -4.84
N ILE A 164 -60.35 -14.45 -5.62
CA ILE A 164 -61.05 -13.70 -6.68
C ILE A 164 -62.50 -13.57 -6.34
N ILE A 165 -63.18 -12.52 -6.81
CA ILE A 165 -64.60 -12.35 -6.64
C ILE A 165 -65.31 -13.06 -7.81
N VAL A 166 -66.06 -14.08 -7.50
CA VAL A 166 -66.91 -14.79 -8.45
C VAL A 166 -68.38 -14.71 -7.95
N ALA A 167 -69.23 -14.09 -8.76
CA ALA A 167 -70.64 -13.86 -8.42
C ALA A 167 -70.86 -13.21 -7.04
N GLY A 168 -70.02 -12.23 -6.67
CA GLY A 168 -70.04 -11.48 -5.42
C GLY A 168 -69.47 -12.21 -4.20
N LYS A 169 -68.91 -13.42 -4.36
CA LYS A 169 -68.29 -14.20 -3.27
C LYS A 169 -66.76 -14.29 -3.50
N ASN A 170 -65.97 -14.13 -2.43
CA ASN A 170 -64.54 -14.38 -2.42
C ASN A 170 -64.28 -15.89 -2.53
N VAL A 171 -63.62 -16.32 -3.61
CA VAL A 171 -63.23 -17.70 -3.86
C VAL A 171 -61.71 -17.83 -3.74
N PRO A 172 -61.20 -18.71 -2.87
CA PRO A 172 -59.76 -18.96 -2.78
C PRO A 172 -59.22 -19.49 -4.11
N ILE A 173 -58.11 -18.90 -4.60
CA ILE A 173 -57.50 -19.27 -5.88
C ILE A 173 -56.09 -19.89 -5.71
N THR A 174 -55.73 -20.28 -4.51
CA THR A 174 -54.40 -20.84 -4.19
C THR A 174 -54.01 -21.98 -5.14
N TYR A 175 -54.97 -22.86 -5.53
CA TYR A 175 -54.75 -23.97 -6.45
C TYR A 175 -54.53 -23.51 -7.91
N ILE A 176 -55.06 -22.34 -8.31
CA ILE A 176 -54.87 -21.79 -9.68
C ILE A 176 -53.49 -21.12 -9.78
N ILE A 177 -53.03 -20.53 -8.67
CA ILE A 177 -51.80 -19.76 -8.62
C ILE A 177 -50.57 -20.69 -8.53
N THR A 178 -50.70 -21.90 -8.02
CA THR A 178 -49.61 -22.84 -7.76
C THR A 178 -48.67 -23.07 -9.00
N PRO A 179 -49.15 -23.27 -10.24
CA PRO A 179 -48.30 -23.38 -11.41
C PRO A 179 -47.56 -22.08 -11.73
N THR A 180 -48.27 -20.95 -11.66
CA THR A 180 -47.68 -19.61 -11.88
C THR A 180 -46.61 -19.28 -10.85
N LEU A 181 -46.79 -19.73 -9.60
CA LEU A 181 -45.82 -19.58 -8.52
C LEU A 181 -44.49 -20.28 -8.83
N SER A 182 -44.47 -21.38 -9.58
CA SER A 182 -43.21 -22.07 -9.89
C SER A 182 -42.32 -21.24 -10.86
N ILE A 183 -42.92 -20.62 -11.87
CA ILE A 183 -42.25 -19.70 -12.80
C ILE A 183 -41.80 -18.47 -12.02
N PHE A 184 -42.65 -17.95 -11.19
CA PHE A 184 -42.41 -16.82 -10.32
C PHE A 184 -41.24 -17.04 -9.34
N LYS A 185 -41.19 -18.20 -8.67
CA LYS A 185 -40.11 -18.61 -7.78
C LYS A 185 -38.76 -18.52 -8.45
N SER A 186 -38.67 -19.03 -9.68
CA SER A 186 -37.45 -19.00 -10.47
C SER A 186 -37.02 -17.57 -10.84
N LYS A 187 -37.96 -16.73 -11.31
CA LYS A 187 -37.69 -15.35 -11.71
C LYS A 187 -37.19 -14.50 -10.52
N ILE A 188 -37.81 -14.65 -9.32
CA ILE A 188 -37.39 -13.94 -8.11
C ILE A 188 -35.99 -14.40 -7.62
N ALA A 189 -35.78 -15.71 -7.50
CA ALA A 189 -34.53 -16.27 -7.06
C ALA A 189 -33.39 -15.76 -7.96
N LYS A 190 -33.57 -15.80 -9.29
CA LYS A 190 -32.62 -15.26 -10.25
C LYS A 190 -32.39 -13.77 -10.06
N LYS A 191 -33.43 -12.97 -9.83
CA LYS A 191 -33.28 -11.51 -9.61
C LYS A 191 -32.53 -11.18 -8.34
N ILE A 192 -32.70 -11.95 -7.27
CA ILE A 192 -31.90 -11.81 -6.04
C ILE A 192 -30.46 -12.19 -6.28
N ASP A 193 -30.19 -13.30 -6.98
CA ASP A 193 -28.83 -13.73 -7.31
C ASP A 193 -28.11 -12.67 -8.15
N GLU A 194 -28.75 -12.13 -9.18
CA GLU A 194 -28.21 -11.04 -10.00
C GLU A 194 -27.93 -9.76 -9.19
N ALA A 195 -28.82 -9.41 -8.25
CA ALA A 195 -28.65 -8.25 -7.39
C ALA A 195 -27.48 -8.44 -6.42
N ILE A 196 -27.30 -9.63 -5.85
CA ILE A 196 -26.18 -9.97 -4.99
C ILE A 196 -24.87 -9.91 -5.81
N GLU A 197 -24.82 -10.55 -6.98
CA GLU A 197 -23.64 -10.54 -7.83
C GLU A 197 -23.21 -9.11 -8.22
N LYS A 198 -24.18 -8.26 -8.58
CA LYS A 198 -23.94 -6.86 -8.93
C LYS A 198 -23.49 -6.00 -7.74
N SER A 199 -24.08 -6.24 -6.57
CA SER A 199 -23.78 -5.48 -5.34
C SER A 199 -22.49 -5.92 -4.67
N CYS A 200 -22.00 -7.13 -4.97
CA CYS A 200 -20.84 -7.76 -4.34
C CYS A 200 -19.71 -8.04 -5.36
N ASP A 201 -19.47 -7.12 -6.29
CA ASP A 201 -18.26 -7.10 -7.11
C ASP A 201 -17.15 -6.36 -6.35
N PHE A 202 -16.22 -7.12 -5.80
CA PHE A 202 -15.16 -6.56 -4.93
C PHE A 202 -13.97 -5.98 -5.70
N LYS A 203 -13.79 -6.35 -6.97
CA LYS A 203 -12.63 -5.95 -7.76
C LYS A 203 -12.46 -4.42 -7.86
N PRO A 204 -13.48 -3.62 -8.19
CA PRO A 204 -13.35 -2.16 -8.25
C PRO A 204 -12.96 -1.56 -6.90
N TYR A 205 -13.58 -2.02 -5.80
CA TYR A 205 -13.29 -1.53 -4.45
C TYR A 205 -11.85 -1.83 -4.02
N VAL A 206 -11.37 -3.04 -4.33
CA VAL A 206 -9.97 -3.41 -4.04
C VAL A 206 -9.00 -2.54 -4.84
N LEU A 207 -9.30 -2.26 -6.12
CA LEU A 207 -8.47 -1.36 -6.93
C LEU A 207 -8.44 0.06 -6.37
N ASP A 208 -9.57 0.59 -5.89
CA ASP A 208 -9.64 1.92 -5.27
C ASP A 208 -8.81 2.00 -3.97
N VAL A 209 -8.85 0.95 -3.15
CA VAL A 209 -8.01 0.86 -1.96
C VAL A 209 -6.54 0.79 -2.33
N LEU A 210 -6.16 -0.05 -3.30
CA LEU A 210 -4.78 -0.19 -3.75
C LEU A 210 -4.22 1.09 -4.34
N GLU A 211 -5.01 1.85 -5.08
CA GLU A 211 -4.63 3.16 -5.62
C GLU A 211 -4.30 4.15 -4.50
N LYS A 212 -5.14 4.21 -3.46
CA LYS A 212 -4.87 5.02 -2.27
C LYS A 212 -3.62 4.57 -1.53
N MET A 213 -3.45 3.26 -1.31
CA MET A 213 -2.27 2.69 -0.65
C MET A 213 -0.98 2.88 -1.46
N SER A 214 -1.07 3.01 -2.78
CA SER A 214 0.06 3.25 -3.69
C SER A 214 0.49 4.71 -3.73
N THR A 215 -0.33 5.63 -3.17
CA THR A 215 0.01 7.05 -3.09
C THR A 215 1.17 7.23 -2.10
N PRO A 216 2.31 7.78 -2.55
CA PRO A 216 3.46 7.95 -1.67
C PRO A 216 3.15 8.88 -0.49
N PHE A 217 3.53 8.46 0.72
CA PHE A 217 3.38 9.25 1.93
C PHE A 217 4.71 9.42 2.68
N LEU A 218 4.82 10.52 3.41
CA LEU A 218 6.03 10.90 4.15
C LEU A 218 6.16 10.04 5.42
N THR A 219 7.31 9.41 5.61
CA THR A 219 7.64 8.59 6.80
C THR A 219 8.65 9.26 7.72
N SER A 220 9.45 10.21 7.21
CA SER A 220 10.34 11.05 8.00
C SER A 220 10.45 12.44 7.38
N GLU A 221 10.13 13.47 8.16
CA GLU A 221 10.30 14.88 7.76
C GLU A 221 11.77 15.27 7.75
N GLN A 222 12.54 14.83 8.73
CA GLN A 222 13.96 15.14 8.88
C GLN A 222 14.77 14.72 7.67
N TYR A 223 14.51 13.53 7.13
CA TYR A 223 15.25 12.97 6.00
C TYR A 223 14.48 13.07 4.68
N GLN A 224 13.26 13.65 4.68
CA GLN A 224 12.38 13.70 3.51
C GLN A 224 12.20 12.29 2.89
N THR A 225 11.86 11.32 3.76
CA THR A 225 11.73 9.92 3.34
C THR A 225 10.29 9.61 3.01
N TRP A 226 10.05 9.09 1.82
CA TRP A 226 8.74 8.75 1.26
C TRP A 226 8.59 7.25 1.14
N PHE A 227 7.50 6.69 1.66
CA PHE A 227 7.14 5.29 1.44
C PHE A 227 6.26 5.16 0.20
N LYS A 228 6.49 4.12 -0.60
CA LYS A 228 5.71 3.77 -1.79
C LYS A 228 5.48 2.28 -1.84
N LEU A 229 4.22 1.88 -2.06
CA LEU A 229 3.80 0.51 -2.30
C LEU A 229 3.43 0.35 -3.77
N ILE A 230 3.91 -0.71 -4.42
CA ILE A 230 3.62 -1.04 -5.82
C ILE A 230 2.95 -2.42 -5.85
N PRO A 231 1.61 -2.49 -6.00
CA PRO A 231 0.88 -3.76 -6.09
C PRO A 231 1.28 -4.53 -7.35
N LEU A 232 1.36 -5.85 -7.24
CA LEU A 232 1.65 -6.76 -8.36
C LEU A 232 0.52 -7.76 -8.58
N GLU A 233 0.17 -8.50 -7.52
CA GLU A 233 -0.81 -9.57 -7.58
C GLU A 233 -1.71 -9.52 -6.35
N VAL A 234 -2.99 -9.74 -6.54
CA VAL A 234 -3.97 -9.85 -5.45
C VAL A 234 -4.59 -11.24 -5.51
N TYR A 235 -4.58 -11.90 -4.36
CA TYR A 235 -5.09 -13.25 -4.18
C TYR A 235 -6.35 -13.22 -3.33
N VAL A 236 -7.28 -14.14 -3.57
CA VAL A 236 -8.47 -14.33 -2.76
C VAL A 236 -8.80 -15.81 -2.59
N THR A 237 -9.23 -16.19 -1.39
CA THR A 237 -9.79 -17.52 -1.12
C THR A 237 -11.30 -17.53 -1.32
N ASP A 238 -11.90 -18.72 -1.35
CA ASP A 238 -13.35 -18.87 -1.27
C ASP A 238 -13.90 -18.25 0.02
N ALA A 239 -15.15 -17.77 -0.07
CA ALA A 239 -15.85 -17.21 1.07
C ALA A 239 -16.37 -18.31 2.02
N VAL A 240 -16.24 -18.07 3.32
CA VAL A 240 -16.77 -18.95 4.37
C VAL A 240 -17.79 -18.18 5.19
N LEU A 241 -19.02 -18.72 5.31
CA LEU A 241 -20.07 -18.12 6.10
C LEU A 241 -19.80 -18.33 7.60
N GLY A 242 -19.71 -17.22 8.34
CA GLY A 242 -19.78 -17.18 9.79
C GLY A 242 -21.22 -17.03 10.28
N LYS A 243 -21.43 -16.74 11.57
CA LYS A 243 -22.77 -16.55 12.14
C LYS A 243 -23.46 -15.27 11.66
N SER A 244 -22.71 -14.19 11.50
CA SER A 244 -23.19 -12.86 11.13
C SER A 244 -22.29 -12.13 10.12
N GLN A 245 -21.35 -12.84 9.52
CA GLN A 245 -20.35 -12.30 8.62
C GLN A 245 -19.92 -13.32 7.58
N ILE A 246 -19.36 -12.83 6.50
CA ILE A 246 -18.67 -13.62 5.50
C ILE A 246 -17.16 -13.41 5.71
N ASN A 247 -16.41 -14.49 5.81
CA ASN A 247 -14.95 -14.48 5.98
C ASN A 247 -14.29 -14.95 4.70
N MET A 248 -13.22 -14.28 4.30
CA MET A 248 -12.32 -14.70 3.23
C MET A 248 -10.91 -14.21 3.52
N ASN A 249 -9.91 -14.77 2.87
CA ASN A 249 -8.56 -14.28 2.99
C ASN A 249 -8.16 -13.57 1.69
N LEU A 250 -7.61 -12.37 1.83
CA LEU A 250 -6.93 -11.65 0.77
C LEU A 250 -5.43 -11.77 0.93
N GLY A 251 -4.70 -11.81 -0.17
CA GLY A 251 -3.25 -11.74 -0.21
C GLY A 251 -2.80 -10.67 -1.20
N LEU A 252 -1.92 -9.81 -0.77
CA LEU A 252 -1.30 -8.79 -1.63
C LEU A 252 0.18 -9.11 -1.79
N LYS A 253 0.61 -9.39 -3.02
CA LYS A 253 2.01 -9.42 -3.41
C LYS A 253 2.37 -8.05 -3.98
N CYS A 254 3.39 -7.43 -3.44
CA CYS A 254 3.78 -6.07 -3.80
C CYS A 254 5.28 -5.83 -3.65
N ASN A 255 5.78 -4.77 -4.28
CA ASN A 255 7.06 -4.18 -3.95
C ASN A 255 6.86 -3.01 -3.00
N MET A 256 7.72 -2.89 -2.00
CA MET A 256 7.73 -1.80 -1.04
C MET A 256 9.07 -1.07 -1.10
N GLN A 257 9.01 0.24 -1.18
CA GLN A 257 10.18 1.10 -1.32
C GLN A 257 10.06 2.30 -0.38
N THR A 258 11.18 2.76 0.14
CA THR A 258 11.31 4.10 0.70
C THR A 258 12.32 4.89 -0.12
N MET A 259 12.03 6.15 -0.37
CA MET A 259 12.88 7.03 -1.19
C MET A 259 13.23 8.29 -0.41
N VAL A 260 14.51 8.59 -0.34
CA VAL A 260 15.01 9.80 0.33
C VAL A 260 15.09 10.95 -0.69
N GLY A 261 14.51 12.10 -0.35
CA GLY A 261 14.53 13.31 -1.16
C GLY A 261 13.15 13.72 -1.68
N LEU A 262 13.01 13.96 -2.98
CA LEU A 262 11.78 14.43 -3.58
C LEU A 262 10.67 13.37 -3.52
N LYS A 263 9.43 13.83 -3.34
CA LYS A 263 8.25 12.96 -3.37
C LYS A 263 8.17 12.19 -4.70
N PRO A 264 8.19 10.85 -4.68
CA PRO A 264 8.05 10.06 -5.90
C PRO A 264 6.65 10.25 -6.52
N LYS A 265 6.57 10.12 -7.85
CA LYS A 265 5.27 10.15 -8.55
C LYS A 265 4.46 8.91 -8.20
N ASN A 266 3.14 9.08 -8.04
CA ASN A 266 2.23 7.95 -8.05
C ASN A 266 2.19 7.36 -9.45
N SER A 267 2.49 6.06 -9.58
CA SER A 267 2.53 5.31 -10.85
C SER A 267 1.65 4.07 -10.75
N PHE A 268 0.53 4.16 -10.03
CA PHE A 268 -0.41 3.06 -9.93
C PHE A 268 -1.08 2.81 -11.28
N ASP A 269 -0.98 1.57 -11.75
CA ASP A 269 -1.64 1.11 -12.97
C ASP A 269 -2.64 0.02 -12.60
N ARG A 270 -3.94 0.32 -12.77
CA ARG A 270 -5.03 -0.59 -12.45
C ARG A 270 -5.00 -1.86 -13.29
N ASP A 271 -4.55 -1.75 -14.54
CA ASP A 271 -4.54 -2.87 -15.50
C ASP A 271 -3.35 -3.80 -15.29
N ALA A 272 -2.29 -3.32 -14.66
CA ALA A 272 -1.11 -4.10 -14.33
C ALA A 272 -1.32 -5.06 -13.13
N VAL A 273 -2.34 -4.81 -12.29
CA VAL A 273 -2.63 -5.63 -11.11
C VAL A 273 -3.30 -6.94 -11.50
N GLN A 274 -2.64 -8.06 -11.20
CA GLN A 274 -3.19 -9.38 -11.47
C GLN A 274 -4.07 -9.87 -10.32
N PHE A 275 -5.26 -10.38 -10.64
CA PHE A 275 -6.21 -10.95 -9.69
C PHE A 275 -6.23 -12.48 -9.81
N LYS A 276 -6.02 -13.19 -8.71
CA LYS A 276 -5.91 -14.65 -8.66
C LYS A 276 -6.81 -15.25 -7.58
N ALA A 277 -7.63 -16.22 -7.93
CA ALA A 277 -8.35 -17.05 -6.98
C ALA A 277 -7.47 -18.23 -6.56
N VAL A 278 -7.41 -18.49 -5.24
CA VAL A 278 -6.59 -19.56 -4.65
C VAL A 278 -7.34 -20.28 -3.54
N THR A 279 -6.98 -21.51 -3.25
CA THR A 279 -7.63 -22.29 -2.18
C THR A 279 -7.14 -21.93 -0.79
N LYS A 280 -5.90 -21.44 -0.67
CA LYS A 280 -5.28 -21.12 0.62
C LYS A 280 -4.27 -19.98 0.47
N ILE A 281 -4.24 -19.10 1.46
CA ILE A 281 -3.26 -18.03 1.61
C ILE A 281 -2.54 -18.25 2.94
N PRO A 282 -1.18 -18.15 2.98
CA PRO A 282 -0.44 -18.22 4.23
C PRO A 282 -0.83 -17.07 5.16
N GLU A 283 -1.14 -17.35 6.42
CA GLU A 283 -1.42 -16.32 7.43
C GLU A 283 -0.13 -15.60 7.86
N LYS A 284 0.49 -14.90 6.93
CA LYS A 284 1.79 -14.26 7.13
C LYS A 284 1.84 -12.90 6.44
N LEU A 285 2.28 -11.90 7.17
CA LEU A 285 2.75 -10.65 6.60
C LEU A 285 4.28 -10.69 6.57
N THR A 286 4.87 -10.53 5.41
CA THR A 286 6.31 -10.32 5.23
C THR A 286 6.48 -9.10 4.33
N ALA A 287 7.04 -8.04 4.88
CA ALA A 287 7.36 -6.82 4.16
C ALA A 287 8.87 -6.74 3.91
N ASN A 288 9.26 -6.73 2.65
CA ASN A 288 10.64 -6.51 2.19
C ASN A 288 10.71 -5.12 1.57
N ILE A 289 11.44 -4.22 2.20
CA ILE A 289 11.49 -2.80 1.86
C ILE A 289 12.86 -2.46 1.29
N ALA A 290 12.90 -1.89 0.09
CA ALA A 290 14.10 -1.30 -0.47
C ALA A 290 14.15 0.19 -0.10
N ALA A 291 15.08 0.58 0.75
CA ALA A 291 15.31 1.98 1.11
C ALA A 291 16.36 2.58 0.17
N ILE A 292 15.92 3.48 -0.70
CA ILE A 292 16.70 4.03 -1.81
C ILE A 292 17.10 5.47 -1.48
N SER A 293 18.41 5.74 -1.49
CA SER A 293 18.96 7.09 -1.38
C SER A 293 19.82 7.38 -2.59
N THR A 294 19.44 8.36 -3.41
CA THR A 294 20.32 8.84 -4.49
C THR A 294 21.59 9.46 -3.91
N TYR A 295 22.67 9.45 -4.67
CA TYR A 295 23.93 10.08 -4.20
C TYR A 295 23.78 11.57 -3.91
N GLU A 296 22.91 12.27 -4.64
CA GLU A 296 22.59 13.67 -4.35
C GLU A 296 21.92 13.82 -2.98
N SER A 297 20.92 13.01 -2.67
CA SER A 297 20.22 13.03 -1.37
C SER A 297 21.14 12.61 -0.23
N ALA A 298 21.94 11.56 -0.43
CA ALA A 298 22.92 11.10 0.55
C ALA A 298 24.00 12.16 0.80
N SER A 299 24.51 12.81 -0.25
CA SER A 299 25.50 13.91 -0.15
C SER A 299 24.97 15.06 0.68
N ARG A 300 23.71 15.48 0.45
CA ARG A 300 23.07 16.57 1.20
C ARG A 300 22.98 16.25 2.69
N ILE A 301 22.52 15.05 3.04
CA ILE A 301 22.39 14.61 4.43
C ILE A 301 23.75 14.51 5.11
N ILE A 302 24.73 13.88 4.45
CA ILE A 302 26.07 13.71 5.02
C ILE A 302 26.77 15.07 5.13
N SER A 303 26.65 15.92 4.12
CA SER A 303 27.24 17.26 4.16
C SER A 303 26.69 18.06 5.35
N SER A 304 25.39 18.08 5.59
CA SER A 304 24.80 18.77 6.74
C SER A 304 25.28 18.24 8.09
N ASN A 305 25.58 16.94 8.18
CA ASN A 305 26.08 16.31 9.41
C ASN A 305 27.57 16.52 9.65
N PHE A 306 28.36 16.74 8.60
CA PHE A 306 29.82 16.88 8.67
C PHE A 306 30.31 18.31 8.55
N GLN A 307 29.52 19.23 7.99
CA GLN A 307 29.89 20.63 7.85
C GLN A 307 30.30 21.25 9.19
N GLY A 308 31.48 21.88 9.22
CA GLY A 308 32.06 22.48 10.42
C GLY A 308 32.76 21.48 11.34
N LYS A 309 32.69 20.15 11.10
CA LYS A 309 33.46 19.20 11.93
C LYS A 309 34.96 19.37 11.71
N GLU A 310 35.70 19.34 12.81
CA GLU A 310 37.12 19.44 12.87
C GLU A 310 37.81 18.09 13.11
N PHE A 311 38.78 17.75 12.32
CA PHE A 311 39.67 16.59 12.50
C PHE A 311 41.11 17.05 12.71
N ALA A 312 41.67 16.76 13.87
CA ALA A 312 43.02 17.20 14.25
C ALA A 312 44.00 16.04 14.43
N ALA A 313 45.25 16.29 14.03
CA ALA A 313 46.42 15.42 14.25
C ALA A 313 47.59 16.29 14.75
N GLY A 314 47.86 16.27 16.05
CA GLY A 314 48.82 17.18 16.68
C GLY A 314 48.38 18.64 16.54
N SER A 315 49.28 19.49 16.06
CA SER A 315 49.00 20.92 15.80
C SER A 315 48.27 21.19 14.48
N ARG A 316 48.07 20.18 13.65
CA ARG A 316 47.43 20.30 12.34
C ARG A 316 45.97 19.87 12.40
N LYS A 317 45.13 20.62 11.67
CA LYS A 317 43.70 20.35 11.63
C LYS A 317 43.07 20.60 10.26
N ILE A 318 42.02 19.92 9.96
CA ILE A 318 41.14 20.19 8.83
C ILE A 318 39.71 20.41 9.36
N VAL A 319 38.97 21.28 8.68
CA VAL A 319 37.54 21.55 8.95
C VAL A 319 36.78 21.25 7.67
N VAL A 320 35.81 20.36 7.77
CA VAL A 320 34.97 19.96 6.63
C VAL A 320 34.04 21.11 6.25
N GLN A 321 33.99 21.43 4.96
CA GLN A 321 33.09 22.45 4.39
C GLN A 321 31.95 21.84 3.66
N ASN A 322 32.18 20.77 2.89
CA ASN A 322 31.19 20.08 2.11
C ASN A 322 31.57 18.62 1.89
N VAL A 323 30.56 17.75 1.70
CA VAL A 323 30.74 16.33 1.36
C VAL A 323 29.91 16.00 0.16
N ALA A 324 30.50 15.40 -0.89
CA ALA A 324 29.77 14.87 -2.02
C ALA A 324 30.08 13.38 -2.22
N LEU A 325 29.08 12.61 -2.62
CA LEU A 325 29.19 11.18 -2.82
C LEU A 325 28.82 10.79 -4.25
N TRP A 326 29.48 9.78 -4.78
CA TRP A 326 29.08 9.04 -5.99
C TRP A 326 29.73 7.66 -6.00
N GLN A 327 29.31 6.83 -6.95
CA GLN A 327 29.87 5.49 -7.13
C GLN A 327 30.95 5.49 -8.18
N LYS A 328 32.00 4.70 -7.94
CA LYS A 328 32.99 4.29 -8.90
C LYS A 328 33.55 2.91 -8.55
N ASP A 329 33.62 2.00 -9.52
CA ASP A 329 34.22 0.67 -9.37
C ASP A 329 33.63 -0.10 -8.16
N SER A 330 32.30 -0.09 -8.00
CA SER A 330 31.55 -0.71 -6.89
C SER A 330 31.87 -0.17 -5.49
N LYS A 331 32.58 0.97 -5.40
CA LYS A 331 32.86 1.69 -4.15
C LYS A 331 32.17 3.04 -4.13
N ILE A 332 31.92 3.57 -2.95
CA ILE A 332 31.51 4.96 -2.79
C ILE A 332 32.74 5.84 -2.78
N ILE A 333 32.76 6.84 -3.64
CA ILE A 333 33.73 7.93 -3.60
C ILE A 333 33.14 9.03 -2.71
N ILE A 334 33.96 9.52 -1.78
CA ILE A 334 33.66 10.60 -0.85
C ILE A 334 34.55 11.76 -1.19
N ALA A 335 34.01 12.82 -1.81
CA ALA A 335 34.74 14.10 -1.97
C ALA A 335 34.58 14.88 -0.67
N LEU A 336 35.69 15.28 -0.10
CA LEU A 336 35.76 16.04 1.14
C LEU A 336 36.39 17.40 0.85
N ASP A 337 35.54 18.45 0.82
CA ASP A 337 36.03 19.82 0.75
C ASP A 337 36.38 20.28 2.16
N MET A 338 37.58 20.80 2.34
CA MET A 338 38.15 21.13 3.64
C MET A 338 38.91 22.42 3.64
N THR A 339 39.01 23.03 4.82
CA THR A 339 39.86 24.19 5.14
C THR A 339 40.66 23.90 6.38
N GLY A 340 41.64 24.79 6.72
CA GLY A 340 42.47 24.69 7.90
C GLY A 340 43.96 24.60 7.56
N SER A 341 44.67 23.60 8.08
CA SER A 341 46.11 23.41 7.75
C SER A 341 46.31 23.08 6.28
N ILE A 342 45.28 22.68 5.57
CA ILE A 342 45.21 22.48 4.13
C ILE A 342 43.82 22.92 3.67
N ASN A 343 43.78 23.61 2.52
CA ASN A 343 42.53 23.99 1.86
C ASN A 343 42.38 23.23 0.54
N GLY A 344 41.15 22.76 0.24
CA GLY A 344 40.84 22.11 -1.03
C GLY A 344 40.08 20.80 -0.87
N THR A 345 40.02 20.02 -1.96
CA THR A 345 39.25 18.80 -2.06
C THR A 345 40.17 17.58 -2.11
N ILE A 346 39.87 16.59 -1.27
CA ILE A 346 40.45 15.24 -1.36
C ILE A 346 39.34 14.21 -1.62
N TYR A 347 39.74 13.09 -2.19
CA TYR A 347 38.83 11.98 -2.49
C TYR A 347 39.23 10.75 -1.72
N LEU A 348 38.25 10.20 -1.02
CA LEU A 348 38.32 8.91 -0.31
C LEU A 348 37.47 7.91 -1.05
N SER A 349 37.75 6.63 -0.90
CA SER A 349 36.93 5.52 -1.36
C SER A 349 36.65 4.58 -0.20
N GLY A 350 35.48 3.97 -0.17
CA GLY A 350 35.11 3.00 0.85
C GLY A 350 33.87 2.19 0.43
N SER A 351 33.71 1.04 1.06
CA SER A 351 32.52 0.18 0.86
C SER A 351 31.60 0.30 2.06
N PRO A 352 30.33 0.64 1.87
CA PRO A 352 29.38 0.67 2.99
C PRO A 352 29.11 -0.76 3.47
N ASN A 353 29.07 -0.93 4.77
CA ASN A 353 28.79 -2.20 5.43
C ASN A 353 27.83 -1.97 6.60
N TYR A 354 27.27 -3.04 7.14
CA TYR A 354 26.30 -2.99 8.23
C TYR A 354 26.70 -3.92 9.38
N ASN A 355 26.68 -3.39 10.59
CA ASN A 355 26.84 -4.15 11.81
C ASN A 355 25.46 -4.44 12.44
N ALA A 356 25.02 -5.69 12.39
CA ALA A 356 23.71 -6.11 12.89
C ALA A 356 23.58 -5.99 14.43
N ILE A 357 24.69 -6.05 15.17
CA ILE A 357 24.70 -5.98 16.64
C ILE A 357 24.49 -4.54 17.10
N THR A 358 25.29 -3.60 16.54
CA THR A 358 25.24 -2.17 16.91
C THR A 358 24.17 -1.42 16.13
N LYS A 359 23.60 -2.04 15.07
CA LYS A 359 22.67 -1.40 14.11
C LYS A 359 23.27 -0.14 13.46
N GLU A 360 24.53 -0.24 13.07
CA GLU A 360 25.29 0.85 12.47
C GLU A 360 25.66 0.55 11.02
N ILE A 361 25.50 1.54 10.15
CA ILE A 361 26.15 1.58 8.83
C ILE A 361 27.51 2.22 9.01
N TYR A 362 28.53 1.61 8.45
CA TYR A 362 29.90 2.11 8.49
C TYR A 362 30.61 1.87 7.16
N PHE A 363 31.71 2.56 6.94
CA PHE A 363 32.54 2.34 5.75
C PHE A 363 33.69 1.41 6.10
N ASP A 364 33.79 0.34 5.35
CA ASP A 364 34.93 -0.58 5.41
C ASP A 364 35.97 -0.23 4.33
N GLN A 365 37.22 -0.60 4.58
CA GLN A 365 38.34 -0.38 3.65
C GLN A 365 38.43 1.07 3.13
N MET A 366 38.21 2.05 4.00
CA MET A 366 38.35 3.45 3.63
C MET A 366 39.82 3.80 3.35
N ASP A 367 40.11 4.34 2.16
CA ASP A 367 41.45 4.82 1.77
C ASP A 367 41.32 6.05 0.88
N TYR A 368 42.44 6.76 0.73
CA TYR A 368 42.57 7.85 -0.26
C TYR A 368 42.56 7.29 -1.67
N VAL A 369 41.87 7.94 -2.60
CA VAL A 369 41.96 7.61 -4.02
C VAL A 369 43.39 7.92 -4.52
N LEU A 370 43.91 7.13 -5.46
CA LEU A 370 45.32 7.20 -5.94
C LEU A 370 45.80 8.61 -6.27
N ASN A 371 44.98 9.40 -6.97
CA ASN A 371 45.37 10.79 -7.33
C ASN A 371 45.43 11.68 -6.08
N SER A 372 44.56 11.52 -5.13
CA SER A 372 44.60 12.20 -3.82
C SER A 372 45.85 11.76 -3.05
N LYS A 373 46.13 10.46 -3.03
CA LYS A 373 47.29 9.88 -2.34
C LYS A 373 48.61 10.41 -2.90
N GLY A 374 48.77 10.43 -4.21
CA GLY A 374 49.93 10.95 -4.88
C GLY A 374 50.16 12.45 -4.66
N LEU A 375 49.11 13.25 -4.62
CA LEU A 375 49.17 14.68 -4.31
C LEU A 375 49.53 14.89 -2.83
N LEU A 376 48.89 14.17 -1.90
CA LEU A 376 49.19 14.26 -0.47
C LEU A 376 50.59 13.85 -0.09
N THR A 377 51.18 12.87 -0.79
CA THR A 377 52.59 12.48 -0.59
C THR A 377 53.54 13.64 -0.82
N ARG A 378 53.22 14.52 -1.75
CA ARG A 378 54.08 15.67 -2.11
C ARG A 378 53.80 16.90 -1.26
N THR A 379 52.59 17.13 -0.85
CA THR A 379 52.14 18.41 -0.25
C THR A 379 51.68 18.27 1.21
N ALA A 380 51.19 17.11 1.60
CA ALA A 380 50.52 16.92 2.91
C ALA A 380 50.66 15.50 3.46
N ASN A 381 51.90 14.98 3.43
CA ASN A 381 52.20 13.59 3.85
C ASN A 381 51.69 13.25 5.26
N TRP A 382 51.49 14.26 6.13
CA TRP A 382 50.93 14.06 7.47
C TRP A 382 49.48 13.55 7.46
N LEU A 383 48.68 13.83 6.43
CA LEU A 383 47.35 13.24 6.26
C LEU A 383 47.44 11.74 6.01
N LEU A 384 48.46 11.29 5.27
CA LEU A 384 48.71 9.88 4.96
C LEU A 384 49.15 9.03 6.17
N GLN A 385 49.54 9.67 7.29
CA GLN A 385 49.88 8.94 8.52
C GLN A 385 48.68 8.22 9.16
N GLY A 386 47.50 8.33 8.57
CA GLY A 386 46.33 7.56 8.94
C GLY A 386 45.51 8.09 10.12
N VAL A 387 46.04 9.01 10.93
CA VAL A 387 45.34 9.54 12.12
C VAL A 387 44.05 10.24 11.74
N ILE A 388 44.08 11.11 10.73
CA ILE A 388 42.90 11.84 10.24
C ILE A 388 41.94 10.89 9.54
N LEU A 389 42.45 10.01 8.66
CA LEU A 389 41.64 9.02 7.96
C LEU A 389 40.88 8.11 8.94
N LYS A 390 41.57 7.63 9.98
CA LYS A 390 40.96 6.82 11.04
C LYS A 390 39.84 7.58 11.77
N LYS A 391 40.06 8.84 12.14
CA LYS A 391 39.06 9.69 12.78
C LYS A 391 37.85 9.95 11.86
N ILE A 392 38.07 10.18 10.56
CA ILE A 392 37.00 10.30 9.57
C ILE A 392 36.22 8.99 9.52
N GLN A 393 36.89 7.86 9.40
CA GLN A 393 36.28 6.53 9.35
C GLN A 393 35.45 6.22 10.61
N GLU A 394 35.98 6.56 11.79
CA GLU A 394 35.25 6.40 13.07
C GLU A 394 34.01 7.31 13.15
N THR A 395 34.08 8.50 12.54
CA THR A 395 32.95 9.44 12.49
C THR A 395 31.93 9.06 11.40
N CYS A 396 32.35 8.34 10.37
CA CYS A 396 31.48 7.79 9.31
C CYS A 396 30.71 6.52 9.76
N ARG A 397 30.40 6.43 11.05
CA ARG A 397 29.49 5.43 11.62
C ARG A 397 28.15 6.07 11.90
N TYR A 398 27.09 5.47 11.41
CA TYR A 398 25.74 5.99 11.55
C TYR A 398 24.82 4.94 12.12
N SER A 399 24.31 5.18 13.32
CA SER A 399 23.28 4.33 13.91
C SER A 399 21.95 4.53 13.18
N ILE A 400 21.40 3.46 12.64
CA ILE A 400 20.08 3.46 12.00
C ILE A 400 18.96 3.06 12.96
N LYS A 401 19.26 2.80 14.23
CA LYS A 401 18.29 2.33 15.22
C LYS A 401 17.10 3.29 15.34
N GLU A 402 17.38 4.56 15.53
CA GLU A 402 16.33 5.59 15.67
C GLU A 402 15.50 5.71 14.38
N ASN A 403 16.14 5.63 13.22
CA ASN A 403 15.44 5.68 11.92
C ASN A 403 14.49 4.48 11.72
N LEU A 404 14.92 3.27 12.13
CA LEU A 404 14.06 2.10 12.07
C LEU A 404 12.87 2.22 13.04
N GLU A 405 13.09 2.74 14.24
CA GLU A 405 12.03 2.99 15.22
C GLU A 405 11.07 4.09 14.75
N GLU A 406 11.56 5.18 14.18
CA GLU A 406 10.76 6.24 13.58
C GLU A 406 9.94 5.71 12.40
N GLY A 407 10.56 4.96 11.49
CA GLY A 407 9.87 4.30 10.39
C GLY A 407 8.76 3.37 10.86
N LYS A 408 9.00 2.57 11.91
CA LYS A 408 7.98 1.74 12.53
C LYS A 408 6.84 2.58 13.09
N LYS A 409 7.15 3.62 13.87
CA LYS A 409 6.14 4.53 14.44
C LYS A 409 5.28 5.19 13.37
N SER A 410 5.85 5.58 12.23
CA SER A 410 5.12 6.21 11.14
C SER A 410 4.16 5.25 10.41
N LEU A 411 4.41 3.93 10.46
CA LEU A 411 3.56 2.91 9.86
C LEU A 411 2.45 2.39 10.79
N LEU A 412 2.66 2.46 12.11
CA LEU A 412 1.67 1.97 13.10
C LEU A 412 0.27 2.58 12.96
N PRO A 413 0.07 3.88 12.64
CA PRO A 413 -1.26 4.44 12.44
C PRO A 413 -2.05 3.76 11.31
N TYR A 414 -1.37 3.21 10.30
CA TYR A 414 -1.99 2.47 9.20
C TYR A 414 -2.36 1.02 9.58
N LEU A 415 -2.01 0.59 10.78
CA LEU A 415 -2.32 -0.72 11.35
C LEU A 415 -3.21 -0.62 12.60
N ASN A 416 -3.64 0.56 12.99
CA ASN A 416 -4.44 0.77 14.19
C ASN A 416 -5.80 1.41 13.82
N ASN A 417 -6.75 0.55 13.50
CA ASN A 417 -8.11 0.94 13.07
C ASN A 417 -8.10 1.98 11.94
N TYR A 418 -7.14 1.84 11.03
CA TYR A 418 -7.00 2.74 9.88
C TYR A 418 -8.14 2.52 8.90
N SER A 419 -8.79 3.61 8.49
CA SER A 419 -9.85 3.56 7.50
C SER A 419 -9.40 4.23 6.19
N PRO A 420 -8.96 3.47 5.18
CA PRO A 420 -8.59 4.01 3.88
C PRO A 420 -9.79 4.57 3.10
N MET A 421 -10.98 4.07 3.42
CA MET A 421 -12.27 4.54 2.91
C MET A 421 -13.37 4.23 3.91
N LYS A 422 -14.51 4.92 3.79
CA LYS A 422 -15.67 4.72 4.67
C LYS A 422 -16.05 3.25 4.75
N GLY A 423 -16.21 2.71 5.96
CA GLY A 423 -16.63 1.33 6.20
C GLY A 423 -15.56 0.26 6.03
N VAL A 424 -14.31 0.63 5.73
CA VAL A 424 -13.18 -0.31 5.67
C VAL A 424 -12.21 0.01 6.81
N PHE A 425 -11.91 -0.97 7.65
CA PHE A 425 -11.04 -0.81 8.82
C PHE A 425 -9.89 -1.82 8.76
N VAL A 426 -8.67 -1.30 8.84
CA VAL A 426 -7.42 -2.09 8.85
C VAL A 426 -6.87 -2.11 10.26
N ASN A 427 -6.59 -3.32 10.77
CA ASN A 427 -5.91 -3.53 12.04
C ASN A 427 -4.74 -4.50 11.85
N GLY A 428 -3.69 -4.35 12.66
CA GLY A 428 -2.56 -5.25 12.57
C GLY A 428 -1.50 -4.99 13.62
N ILE A 429 -0.51 -5.85 13.61
CA ILE A 429 0.72 -5.72 14.39
C ILE A 429 1.91 -5.92 13.47
N MET A 430 2.98 -5.19 13.74
CA MET A 430 4.23 -5.26 13.00
C MET A 430 5.37 -5.48 13.98
N ASN A 431 6.24 -6.45 13.69
CA ASN A 431 7.47 -6.71 14.44
C ASN A 431 8.51 -5.61 14.16
N ASP A 432 9.67 -5.70 14.80
CA ASP A 432 10.77 -4.79 14.54
C ASP A 432 11.30 -4.99 13.12
N PHE A 433 11.93 -3.95 12.61
CA PHE A 433 12.65 -4.02 11.36
C PHE A 433 13.99 -4.73 11.53
N ASP A 434 14.26 -5.67 10.62
CA ASP A 434 15.55 -6.30 10.45
C ASP A 434 16.21 -5.75 9.18
N PHE A 435 17.42 -5.26 9.35
CA PHE A 435 18.24 -4.80 8.23
C PHE A 435 19.00 -5.99 7.64
N GLU A 436 18.91 -6.21 6.33
CA GLU A 436 19.56 -7.36 5.67
C GLU A 436 20.93 -6.99 5.12
N LYS A 437 21.02 -5.96 4.26
CA LYS A 437 22.26 -5.57 3.55
C LYS A 437 22.16 -4.18 2.95
N VAL A 438 23.30 -3.63 2.56
CA VAL A 438 23.41 -2.45 1.70
C VAL A 438 23.97 -2.86 0.34
N GLU A 439 23.42 -2.33 -0.73
CA GLU A 439 23.97 -2.42 -2.08
C GLU A 439 24.27 -1.03 -2.63
N VAL A 440 25.32 -0.95 -3.41
CA VAL A 440 25.76 0.27 -4.10
C VAL A 440 25.52 0.06 -5.58
N THR A 441 24.72 0.94 -6.16
CA THR A 441 24.44 0.98 -7.60
C THR A 441 25.04 2.25 -8.20
N ASP A 442 25.05 2.37 -9.53
CA ASP A 442 25.59 3.57 -10.19
C ASP A 442 24.84 4.86 -9.84
N LYS A 443 23.58 4.77 -9.38
CA LYS A 443 22.69 5.94 -9.12
C LYS A 443 22.28 6.11 -7.66
N ALA A 444 22.38 5.06 -6.84
CA ALA A 444 21.86 5.09 -5.48
C ALA A 444 22.55 4.11 -4.53
N ILE A 445 22.45 4.40 -3.25
CA ILE A 445 22.70 3.46 -2.15
C ILE A 445 21.36 2.85 -1.78
N ILE A 446 21.27 1.53 -1.71
CA ILE A 446 20.03 0.80 -1.40
C ILE A 446 20.24 -0.05 -0.16
N ALA A 447 19.43 0.19 0.84
CA ALA A 447 19.35 -0.65 2.05
C ALA A 447 18.14 -1.57 1.96
N PHE A 448 18.32 -2.85 2.27
CA PHE A 448 17.26 -3.84 2.29
C PHE A 448 16.86 -4.13 3.73
N ILE A 449 15.57 -3.93 4.00
CA ILE A 449 14.97 -4.04 5.33
C ILE A 449 13.81 -5.01 5.24
N THR A 450 13.67 -5.89 6.21
CA THR A 450 12.53 -6.81 6.31
C THR A 450 11.80 -6.63 7.63
N THR A 451 10.50 -6.89 7.63
CA THR A 451 9.69 -7.05 8.84
C THR A 451 8.59 -8.05 8.62
N THR A 452 8.09 -8.60 9.70
CA THR A 452 6.96 -9.53 9.70
C THR A 452 5.85 -9.00 10.59
N GLY A 453 4.63 -9.53 10.44
CA GLY A 453 3.50 -9.10 11.23
C GLY A 453 2.23 -9.87 10.92
N LYS A 454 1.12 -9.31 11.37
CA LYS A 454 -0.23 -9.77 11.05
C LYS A 454 -1.11 -8.58 10.75
N MET A 455 -2.07 -8.75 9.87
CA MET A 455 -3.04 -7.73 9.50
C MET A 455 -4.41 -8.38 9.29
N ASN A 456 -5.46 -7.67 9.58
CA ASN A 456 -6.84 -8.04 9.22
C ASN A 456 -7.61 -6.81 8.74
N VAL A 457 -8.61 -7.05 7.91
CA VAL A 457 -9.49 -6.02 7.35
C VAL A 457 -10.93 -6.34 7.72
N LYS A 458 -11.66 -5.36 8.21
CA LYS A 458 -13.09 -5.46 8.48
C LYS A 458 -13.85 -4.49 7.57
N ILE A 459 -14.95 -4.98 6.96
CA ILE A 459 -15.86 -4.15 6.18
C ILE A 459 -17.20 -4.06 6.95
N ASP A 460 -17.55 -2.83 7.35
CA ASP A 460 -18.74 -2.54 8.15
C ASP A 460 -19.09 -1.05 8.04
N GLY A 461 -20.35 -0.70 7.71
CA GLY A 461 -20.80 0.68 7.61
C GLY A 461 -20.32 1.43 6.38
N MET A 462 -20.39 0.82 5.21
CA MET A 462 -20.08 1.46 3.90
C MET A 462 -21.15 2.47 3.44
N ASP A 463 -22.21 2.68 4.22
CA ASP A 463 -23.36 3.55 3.93
C ASP A 463 -23.02 5.06 3.86
#